data_7e59faca5b3b7a30e9441a874ee16c3a
#
_entry.id   7e59faca5b3b7a30e9441a874ee16c3a
#
_cell.length_a   1.000
_cell.length_b   1.000
_cell.length_c   1.000
_cell.angle_alpha   90.00
_cell.angle_beta   90.00
_cell.angle_gamma   90.00
#
_symmetry.space_group_name_H-M   'P 1'
#
loop_
_entity.id
_entity.type
_entity.pdbx_description
1 polymer ?
#
loop_
_entity_poly.entity_id
_entity_poly.type
_entity_poly.pdbx_seq_one_letter_code
_entity_poly.pdbx_strand_id
1 'polypeptide(L)'
;FCDSDIENIHDFIQWIFPLREASRAVFNAPVLSDEDVSEISKSETSKSNIIRASKWYLGFLGRNKHWVAKYDHNHLRITRVIKSIRLLVGNQKAENFRESVFEMLGEEKSKIDPKAVTFWLDA
;
A
#
# COMPACT_ATOMS: atom_id res chain seq x y z
N PHE A 1 -4.81 6.93 -14.64
CA PHE A 1 -5.16 5.50 -14.68
C PHE A 1 -6.65 5.28 -14.38
N CYS A 2 -7.32 4.46 -15.19
CA CYS A 2 -8.64 3.95 -14.84
C CYS A 2 -8.50 2.70 -13.93
N ASP A 3 -9.62 2.25 -13.35
CA ASP A 3 -9.58 1.13 -12.40
C ASP A 3 -9.02 -0.15 -13.02
N SER A 4 -9.31 -0.42 -14.31
CA SER A 4 -8.74 -1.61 -14.98
C SER A 4 -7.23 -1.52 -15.15
N ASP A 5 -6.67 -0.33 -15.32
CA ASP A 5 -5.22 -0.12 -15.36
C ASP A 5 -4.61 -0.41 -13.99
N ILE A 6 -5.23 0.07 -12.93
CA ILE A 6 -4.77 -0.19 -11.55
C ILE A 6 -4.75 -1.69 -11.29
N GLU A 7 -5.76 -2.41 -11.73
CA GLU A 7 -5.85 -3.85 -11.54
C GLU A 7 -4.80 -4.62 -12.34
N ASN A 8 -4.58 -4.24 -13.59
CA ASN A 8 -3.81 -5.05 -14.54
C ASN A 8 -2.35 -4.65 -14.69
N ILE A 9 -1.97 -3.42 -14.33
CA ILE A 9 -0.57 -2.98 -14.36
C ILE A 9 0.06 -3.31 -13.00
N HIS A 10 1.01 -4.26 -12.97
CA HIS A 10 1.49 -4.85 -11.73
C HIS A 10 2.74 -4.19 -11.13
N ASP A 11 3.38 -3.26 -11.83
CA ASP A 11 4.66 -2.71 -11.41
C ASP A 11 4.61 -1.29 -10.83
N PHE A 12 3.53 -0.53 -11.05
CA PHE A 12 3.48 0.88 -10.64
C PHE A 12 3.42 1.08 -9.13
N ILE A 13 2.81 0.16 -8.39
CA ILE A 13 2.68 0.25 -6.91
C ILE A 13 4.08 0.30 -6.27
N GLN A 14 5.03 -0.49 -6.79
CA GLN A 14 6.39 -0.53 -6.26
C GLN A 14 7.16 0.77 -6.48
N TRP A 15 6.81 1.53 -7.52
CA TRP A 15 7.41 2.84 -7.79
C TRP A 15 6.77 3.96 -6.98
N ILE A 16 5.45 3.92 -6.77
CA ILE A 16 4.73 4.93 -5.99
C ILE A 16 4.96 4.74 -4.49
N PHE A 17 5.05 3.48 -4.04
CA PHE A 17 5.25 3.12 -2.63
C PHE A 17 6.54 2.31 -2.48
N PRO A 18 7.71 2.97 -2.61
CA PRO A 18 9.00 2.27 -2.53
C PRO A 18 9.37 1.88 -1.11
N LEU A 19 10.24 0.89 -0.99
CA LEU A 19 10.73 0.37 0.29
C LEU A 19 12.25 0.20 0.24
N ARG A 20 12.85 -0.11 1.41
CA ARG A 20 14.28 -0.48 1.52
C ARG A 20 14.55 -1.89 1.02
N GLU A 21 13.53 -2.73 0.93
CA GLU A 21 13.65 -4.14 0.54
C GLU A 21 13.29 -4.33 -0.93
N ALA A 22 13.92 -5.30 -1.58
CA ALA A 22 13.62 -5.66 -2.96
C ALA A 22 12.22 -6.25 -3.08
N SER A 23 11.51 -5.92 -4.17
CA SER A 23 10.23 -6.53 -4.47
C SER A 23 10.44 -7.94 -5.03
N ARG A 24 9.70 -8.91 -4.50
CA ARG A 24 9.67 -10.27 -5.06
C ARG A 24 8.79 -10.35 -6.30
N ALA A 25 7.85 -9.43 -6.44
CA ALA A 25 6.91 -9.41 -7.56
C ALA A 25 7.45 -8.65 -8.77
N VAL A 26 8.29 -7.63 -8.56
CA VAL A 26 8.82 -6.76 -9.63
C VAL A 26 10.33 -6.67 -9.48
N PHE A 27 11.05 -7.27 -10.42
CA PHE A 27 12.50 -7.43 -10.38
C PHE A 27 13.27 -6.11 -10.31
N ASN A 28 12.85 -5.11 -11.06
CA ASN A 28 13.53 -3.80 -11.15
C ASN A 28 12.85 -2.70 -10.34
N ALA A 29 12.03 -3.04 -9.36
CA ALA A 29 11.42 -2.06 -8.47
C ALA A 29 12.50 -1.31 -7.67
N PRO A 30 12.31 -0.02 -7.37
CA PRO A 30 13.29 0.76 -6.64
C PRO A 30 13.49 0.23 -5.22
N VAL A 31 14.75 0.23 -4.79
CA VAL A 31 15.15 -0.10 -3.42
C VAL A 31 15.76 1.15 -2.81
N LEU A 32 15.18 1.65 -1.72
CA LEU A 32 15.61 2.88 -1.09
C LEU A 32 16.85 2.67 -0.22
N SER A 33 17.83 3.56 -0.37
CA SER A 33 18.95 3.69 0.56
C SER A 33 18.52 4.47 1.80
N ASP A 34 19.35 4.48 2.85
CA ASP A 34 19.12 5.31 4.03
C ASP A 34 19.06 6.80 3.68
N GLU A 35 19.87 7.25 2.72
CA GLU A 35 19.86 8.63 2.24
C GLU A 35 18.54 8.94 1.54
N ASP A 36 18.05 8.04 0.70
CA ASP A 36 16.75 8.20 0.01
C ASP A 36 15.62 8.36 1.02
N VAL A 37 15.58 7.50 2.03
CA VAL A 37 14.57 7.55 3.09
C VAL A 37 14.63 8.88 3.82
N SER A 38 15.84 9.32 4.18
CA SER A 38 16.05 10.60 4.88
C SER A 38 15.56 11.78 4.03
N GLU A 39 15.91 11.83 2.76
CA GLU A 39 15.51 12.91 1.86
C GLU A 39 13.99 12.96 1.67
N ILE A 40 13.36 11.82 1.42
CA ILE A 40 11.91 11.74 1.22
C ILE A 40 11.17 12.13 2.50
N SER A 41 11.60 11.61 3.64
CA SER A 41 10.94 11.86 4.93
C SER A 41 11.05 13.32 5.39
N LYS A 42 12.02 14.07 4.86
CA LYS A 42 12.17 15.52 5.11
C LYS A 42 11.41 16.39 4.11
N SER A 43 10.94 15.81 3.01
CA SER A 43 10.24 16.55 1.96
C SER A 43 8.74 16.54 2.18
N GLU A 44 8.16 17.69 2.55
CA GLU A 44 6.72 17.82 2.71
C GLU A 44 5.98 17.54 1.41
N THR A 45 6.54 17.93 0.27
CA THR A 45 5.97 17.67 -1.06
C THR A 45 5.91 16.17 -1.34
N SER A 46 7.00 15.44 -1.11
CA SER A 46 7.06 13.99 -1.31
C SER A 46 6.08 13.25 -0.41
N LYS A 47 6.01 13.62 0.87
CA LYS A 47 5.08 13.02 1.82
C LYS A 47 3.64 13.28 1.42
N SER A 48 3.30 14.50 1.02
CA SER A 48 1.96 14.83 0.53
C SER A 48 1.58 14.01 -0.70
N ASN A 49 2.51 13.80 -1.62
CA ASN A 49 2.27 13.00 -2.82
C ASN A 49 2.01 11.53 -2.49
N ILE A 50 2.74 10.97 -1.52
CA ILE A 50 2.52 9.60 -1.05
C ILE A 50 1.12 9.47 -0.44
N ILE A 51 0.72 10.40 0.40
CA ILE A 51 -0.61 10.39 1.02
C ILE A 51 -1.72 10.54 -0.03
N ARG A 52 -1.53 11.41 -1.00
CA ARG A 52 -2.49 11.58 -2.11
C ARG A 52 -2.63 10.29 -2.92
N ALA A 53 -1.50 9.63 -3.22
CA ALA A 53 -1.51 8.35 -3.91
C ALA A 53 -2.20 7.26 -3.09
N SER A 54 -2.02 7.25 -1.77
CA SER A 54 -2.70 6.29 -0.90
C SER A 54 -4.23 6.47 -0.92
N LYS A 55 -4.71 7.71 -0.94
CA LYS A 55 -6.14 8.00 -1.04
C LYS A 55 -6.70 7.58 -2.40
N TRP A 56 -5.94 7.79 -3.46
CA TRP A 56 -6.30 7.32 -4.80
C TRP A 56 -6.45 5.78 -4.82
N TYR A 57 -5.52 5.07 -4.20
CA TYR A 57 -5.60 3.61 -4.12
C TYR A 57 -6.77 3.14 -3.26
N LEU A 58 -7.04 3.81 -2.14
CA LEU A 58 -8.23 3.53 -1.31
C LEU A 58 -9.52 3.69 -2.12
N GLY A 59 -9.60 4.71 -2.98
CA GLY A 59 -10.73 4.92 -3.87
C GLY A 59 -10.94 3.74 -4.81
N PHE A 60 -9.86 3.23 -5.39
CA PHE A 60 -9.89 2.03 -6.22
C PHE A 60 -10.42 0.82 -5.44
N LEU A 61 -9.88 0.56 -4.25
CA LEU A 61 -10.32 -0.54 -3.40
C LEU A 61 -11.81 -0.44 -3.04
N GLY A 62 -12.29 0.76 -2.80
CA GLY A 62 -13.70 1.00 -2.48
C GLY A 62 -14.65 0.75 -3.65
N ARG A 63 -14.19 1.01 -4.88
CA ARG A 63 -14.99 0.80 -6.10
C ARG A 63 -14.94 -0.63 -6.62
N ASN A 64 -13.91 -1.39 -6.30
CA ASN A 64 -13.64 -2.69 -6.90
C ASN A 64 -13.37 -3.72 -5.79
N LYS A 65 -14.43 -4.25 -5.20
CA LYS A 65 -14.35 -5.10 -4.01
C LYS A 65 -14.03 -6.57 -4.29
N HIS A 66 -13.56 -6.92 -5.47
CA HIS A 66 -13.13 -8.28 -5.78
C HIS A 66 -11.91 -8.73 -4.94
N TRP A 67 -11.15 -7.80 -4.36
CA TRP A 67 -10.07 -8.11 -3.43
C TRP A 67 -10.56 -8.62 -2.08
N VAL A 68 -11.87 -8.45 -1.79
CA VAL A 68 -12.52 -9.01 -0.59
C VAL A 68 -12.78 -10.49 -0.85
N ALA A 69 -11.71 -11.26 -0.83
CA ALA A 69 -11.67 -12.68 -1.12
C ALA A 69 -10.52 -13.29 -0.31
N LYS A 70 -10.43 -14.61 -0.27
CA LYS A 70 -9.39 -15.29 0.50
C LYS A 70 -7.99 -14.91 0.00
N TYR A 71 -7.80 -14.89 -1.32
CA TYR A 71 -6.53 -14.55 -1.98
C TYR A 71 -6.77 -13.53 -3.08
N ASP A 72 -5.92 -12.52 -3.15
CA ASP A 72 -5.94 -11.50 -4.21
C ASP A 72 -4.60 -10.76 -4.17
N HIS A 73 -4.07 -10.37 -5.33
CA HIS A 73 -2.79 -9.66 -5.39
C HIS A 73 -2.84 -8.28 -4.72
N ASN A 74 -4.01 -7.70 -4.56
CA ASN A 74 -4.17 -6.44 -3.83
C ASN A 74 -3.83 -6.59 -2.34
N HIS A 75 -3.90 -7.79 -1.78
CA HIS A 75 -3.48 -8.00 -0.38
C HIS A 75 -2.01 -7.66 -0.17
N LEU A 76 -1.14 -8.06 -1.10
CA LEU A 76 0.29 -7.71 -1.05
C LEU A 76 0.52 -6.22 -1.30
N ARG A 77 -0.26 -5.62 -2.19
CA ARG A 77 -0.20 -4.17 -2.44
C ARG A 77 -0.57 -3.37 -1.19
N ILE A 78 -1.61 -3.78 -0.48
CA ILE A 78 -2.02 -3.13 0.78
C ILE A 78 -0.88 -3.17 1.80
N THR A 79 -0.24 -4.33 1.98
CA THR A 79 0.91 -4.47 2.88
C THR A 79 2.02 -3.49 2.49
N ARG A 80 2.35 -3.41 1.21
CA ARG A 80 3.41 -2.53 0.72
C ARG A 80 3.08 -1.05 0.94
N VAL A 81 1.84 -0.64 0.72
CA VAL A 81 1.41 0.74 0.94
C VAL A 81 1.56 1.12 2.41
N ILE A 82 1.11 0.26 3.34
CA ILE A 82 1.24 0.50 4.78
C ILE A 82 2.71 0.66 5.16
N LYS A 83 3.57 -0.25 4.72
CA LYS A 83 5.01 -0.22 5.01
C LYS A 83 5.67 1.06 4.48
N SER A 84 5.36 1.43 3.24
CA SER A 84 5.95 2.61 2.61
C SER A 84 5.52 3.90 3.32
N ILE A 85 4.25 4.04 3.66
CA ILE A 85 3.76 5.20 4.41
C ILE A 85 4.45 5.26 5.78
N ARG A 86 4.56 4.14 6.49
CA ARG A 86 5.21 4.09 7.79
C ARG A 86 6.66 4.52 7.72
N LEU A 87 7.37 4.04 6.71
CA LEU A 87 8.79 4.33 6.50
C LEU A 87 9.03 5.81 6.14
N LEU A 88 8.22 6.37 5.25
CA LEU A 88 8.50 7.66 4.61
C LEU A 88 7.70 8.82 5.18
N VAL A 89 6.49 8.58 5.69
CA VAL A 89 5.61 9.63 6.21
C VAL A 89 5.50 9.56 7.73
N GLY A 90 5.21 8.37 8.27
CA GLY A 90 5.13 8.18 9.71
C GLY A 90 4.05 7.17 10.13
N ASN A 91 4.12 6.79 11.40
CA ASN A 91 3.27 5.75 11.96
C ASN A 91 1.78 6.11 11.92
N GLN A 92 1.43 7.36 12.28
CA GLN A 92 0.02 7.75 12.35
C GLN A 92 -0.66 7.66 10.98
N LYS A 93 0.00 8.10 9.92
CA LYS A 93 -0.55 8.02 8.56
C LYS A 93 -0.68 6.58 8.08
N ALA A 94 0.25 5.71 8.44
CA ALA A 94 0.18 4.29 8.14
C ALA A 94 -1.00 3.63 8.85
N GLU A 95 -1.19 3.95 10.14
CA GLU A 95 -2.34 3.46 10.91
C GLU A 95 -3.67 3.93 10.30
N ASN A 96 -3.74 5.20 9.89
CA ASN A 96 -4.94 5.77 9.26
C ASN A 96 -5.30 5.02 7.98
N PHE A 97 -4.32 4.72 7.14
CA PHE A 97 -4.55 3.93 5.92
C PHE A 97 -5.07 2.53 6.24
N ARG A 98 -4.41 1.83 7.17
CA ARG A 98 -4.83 0.49 7.59
C ARG A 98 -6.25 0.48 8.14
N GLU A 99 -6.58 1.44 9.00
CA GLU A 99 -7.94 1.57 9.55
C GLU A 99 -8.97 1.79 8.46
N SER A 100 -8.65 2.58 7.43
CA SER A 100 -9.54 2.79 6.29
C SER A 100 -9.81 1.48 5.53
N VAL A 101 -8.78 0.64 5.36
CA VAL A 101 -8.95 -0.68 4.75
C VAL A 101 -9.88 -1.55 5.59
N PHE A 102 -9.68 -1.60 6.90
CA PHE A 102 -10.52 -2.39 7.80
C PHE A 102 -11.97 -1.88 7.85
N GLU A 103 -12.19 -0.58 7.79
CA GLU A 103 -13.53 0.01 7.71
C GLU A 103 -14.26 -0.42 6.44
N MET A 104 -13.56 -0.45 5.30
CA MET A 104 -14.13 -0.94 4.04
C MET A 104 -14.56 -2.40 4.14
N LEU A 105 -13.81 -3.22 4.86
CA LEU A 105 -14.10 -4.64 5.03
C LEU A 105 -15.27 -4.86 5.98
N GLY A 106 -15.34 -4.12 7.08
CA GLY A 106 -16.35 -4.33 8.11
C GLY A 106 -16.43 -5.78 8.53
N GLU A 107 -17.59 -6.39 8.43
CA GLU A 107 -17.82 -7.80 8.78
C GLU A 107 -17.20 -8.78 7.75
N GLU A 108 -16.88 -8.31 6.56
CA GLU A 108 -16.31 -9.14 5.49
C GLU A 108 -14.83 -9.44 5.69
N LYS A 109 -14.21 -8.91 6.73
CA LYS A 109 -12.81 -9.18 7.09
C LYS A 109 -12.52 -10.69 7.18
N SER A 110 -13.50 -11.49 7.59
CA SER A 110 -13.37 -12.95 7.69
C SER A 110 -13.20 -13.64 6.33
N LYS A 111 -13.51 -12.96 5.23
CA LYS A 111 -13.31 -13.48 3.87
C LYS A 111 -11.86 -13.45 3.43
N ILE A 112 -11.04 -12.63 4.09
CA ILE A 112 -9.61 -12.46 3.79
C ILE A 112 -8.82 -13.56 4.49
N ASP A 113 -7.78 -14.09 3.82
CA ASP A 113 -6.85 -15.03 4.46
C ASP A 113 -6.29 -14.39 5.75
N PRO A 114 -6.39 -15.07 6.91
CA PRO A 114 -5.83 -14.55 8.16
C PRO A 114 -4.36 -14.15 8.08
N LYS A 115 -3.57 -14.80 7.22
CA LYS A 115 -2.17 -14.43 6.99
C LYS A 115 -2.03 -13.04 6.40
N ALA A 116 -2.90 -12.68 5.45
CA ALA A 116 -2.90 -11.34 4.86
C ALA A 116 -3.22 -10.28 5.91
N VAL A 117 -4.23 -10.53 6.73
CA VAL A 117 -4.61 -9.63 7.84
C VAL A 117 -3.44 -9.44 8.81
N THR A 118 -2.73 -10.52 9.15
CA THR A 118 -1.55 -10.45 10.01
C THR A 118 -0.45 -9.59 9.39
N PHE A 119 -0.19 -9.74 8.09
CA PHE A 119 0.77 -8.87 7.37
C PHE A 119 0.39 -7.39 7.44
N TRP A 120 -0.91 -7.08 7.32
CA TRP A 120 -1.37 -5.69 7.45
C TRP A 120 -1.19 -5.14 8.86
N LEU A 121 -1.42 -5.97 9.88
CA LEU A 121 -1.22 -5.56 11.28
C LEU A 121 0.25 -5.37 11.64
N ASP A 122 1.13 -6.17 11.04
CA ASP A 122 2.57 -6.11 11.30
C ASP A 122 3.32 -5.07 10.42
N ALA A 123 2.68 -4.62 9.37
CA ALA A 123 3.29 -3.70 8.40
C ALA A 123 3.60 -2.28 8.94
#